data_c23b6413f3f38854c928ab16fea4d6b5
#
_entry.id   c23b6413f3f38854c928ab16fea4d6b5
#
_cell.length_a   1.000
_cell.length_b   1.000
_cell.length_c   1.000
_cell.angle_alpha   90.00
_cell.angle_beta   90.00
_cell.angle_gamma   90.00
#
_symmetry.space_group_name_H-M   'P 1'
#
loop_
_entity.id
_entity.type
_entity.pdbx_description
1 polymer ?
#
loop_
_entity_poly.entity_id
_entity_poly.type
_entity_poly.pdbx_seq_one_letter_code
_entity_poly.pdbx_strand_id
1 'polypeptide(L)'
;VIGWMIYAGLGKQLMKEPQVTVELALEHGLTAQEYEKIQEILGRMPSFTELGIFSAMWSEHCSYKSSKIHLKKLPTTGDQVVIGPGENAGAVDIGDNQCAVFKMESHNHPSFIEPYQGAATGVG
;
A
#
# COMPACT_ATOMS: atom_id res chain seq x y z
N VAL A 1 -2.20 39.30 7.74
CA VAL A 1 -1.79 39.42 6.34
C VAL A 1 -0.29 39.18 6.15
N ILE A 2 0.56 39.54 7.13
CA ILE A 2 2.04 39.35 7.06
C ILE A 2 2.46 37.88 7.22
N GLY A 3 1.73 37.07 7.97
CA GLY A 3 2.05 35.66 8.22
C GLY A 3 1.98 34.76 6.97
N TRP A 4 1.09 35.03 6.04
CA TRP A 4 0.93 34.26 4.80
C TRP A 4 2.03 34.50 3.75
N MET A 5 2.62 35.68 3.74
CA MET A 5 3.72 36.01 2.80
C MET A 5 5.05 35.33 3.19
N ILE A 6 5.28 35.09 4.48
CA ILE A 6 6.49 34.42 4.94
C ILE A 6 6.45 32.91 4.63
N TYR A 7 5.28 32.28 4.72
CA TYR A 7 5.12 30.86 4.38
C TYR A 7 5.28 30.56 2.89
N ALA A 8 4.80 31.47 2.02
CA ALA A 8 4.93 31.29 0.58
C ALA A 8 6.39 31.46 0.07
N GLY A 9 7.23 32.21 0.77
CA GLY A 9 8.65 32.38 0.44
C GLY A 9 9.54 31.23 0.90
N LEU A 10 9.30 30.67 2.10
CA LEU A 10 10.04 29.51 2.59
C LEU A 10 9.68 28.20 1.85
N GLY A 11 8.43 28.06 1.41
CA GLY A 11 7.99 26.87 0.68
C GLY A 11 8.68 26.67 -0.67
N LYS A 12 9.02 27.74 -1.36
CA LYS A 12 9.72 27.67 -2.66
C LYS A 12 11.21 27.34 -2.55
N GLN A 13 11.82 27.55 -1.40
CA GLN A 13 13.24 27.29 -1.19
C GLN A 13 13.54 25.88 -0.66
N LEU A 14 12.50 25.20 -0.13
CA LEU A 14 12.63 23.87 0.50
C LEU A 14 12.26 22.68 -0.40
N MET A 15 11.72 22.93 -1.61
CA MET A 15 11.21 21.86 -2.46
C MET A 15 11.93 21.80 -3.82
N LYS A 16 13.26 21.69 -3.79
CA LYS A 16 13.95 21.16 -4.96
C LYS A 16 13.88 19.64 -4.86
N GLU A 17 12.97 19.05 -5.62
CA GLU A 17 12.89 17.59 -5.69
C GLU A 17 14.26 17.01 -6.08
N PRO A 18 14.71 15.92 -5.44
CA PRO A 18 15.92 15.24 -5.84
C PRO A 18 15.79 14.72 -7.27
N GLN A 19 16.89 14.71 -7.98
CA GLN A 19 16.92 14.06 -9.29
C GLN A 19 16.71 12.56 -9.11
N VAL A 20 15.79 12.00 -9.85
CA VAL A 20 15.48 10.56 -9.78
C VAL A 20 16.53 9.79 -10.58
N THR A 21 17.17 8.85 -9.91
CA THR A 21 18.16 7.92 -10.47
C THR A 21 17.78 6.49 -10.16
N VAL A 22 18.46 5.52 -10.77
CA VAL A 22 18.26 4.11 -10.46
C VAL A 22 18.62 3.78 -9.00
N GLU A 23 19.67 4.43 -8.47
CA GLU A 23 20.08 4.25 -7.06
C GLU A 23 18.97 4.71 -6.12
N LEU A 24 18.37 5.87 -6.38
CA LEU A 24 17.24 6.37 -5.61
C LEU A 24 16.02 5.46 -5.71
N ALA A 25 15.77 4.86 -6.87
CA ALA A 25 14.69 3.87 -7.03
C ALA A 25 14.94 2.61 -6.20
N LEU A 26 16.18 2.13 -6.13
CA LEU A 26 16.57 0.99 -5.28
C LEU A 26 16.40 1.33 -3.80
N GLU A 27 16.78 2.52 -3.36
CA GLU A 27 16.55 3.01 -1.99
C GLU A 27 15.05 3.06 -1.64
N HIS A 28 14.20 3.31 -2.62
CA HIS A 28 12.74 3.28 -2.48
C HIS A 28 12.13 1.86 -2.60
N GLY A 29 12.96 0.81 -2.61
CA GLY A 29 12.49 -0.58 -2.64
C GLY A 29 12.01 -1.07 -4.00
N LEU A 30 12.28 -0.33 -5.08
CA LEU A 30 12.06 -0.77 -6.45
C LEU A 30 13.29 -1.52 -6.97
N THR A 31 13.09 -2.46 -7.88
CA THR A 31 14.19 -3.08 -8.63
C THR A 31 14.58 -2.21 -9.84
N ALA A 32 15.78 -2.43 -10.38
CA ALA A 32 16.20 -1.74 -11.61
C ALA A 32 15.23 -2.00 -12.78
N GLN A 33 14.72 -3.22 -12.90
CA GLN A 33 13.74 -3.60 -13.92
C GLN A 33 12.38 -2.87 -13.72
N GLU A 34 11.94 -2.71 -12.48
CA GLU A 34 10.74 -1.94 -12.18
C GLU A 34 10.94 -0.45 -12.53
N TYR A 35 12.12 0.09 -12.25
CA TYR A 35 12.45 1.45 -12.63
C TYR A 35 12.45 1.68 -14.14
N GLU A 36 13.05 0.78 -14.92
CA GLU A 36 12.97 0.80 -16.39
C GLU A 36 11.52 0.74 -16.87
N LYS A 37 10.72 -0.13 -16.25
CA LYS A 37 9.29 -0.26 -16.57
C LYS A 37 8.49 1.01 -16.29
N ILE A 38 8.81 1.73 -15.22
CA ILE A 38 8.20 3.04 -14.91
C ILE A 38 8.50 4.04 -16.01
N GLN A 39 9.75 4.10 -16.48
CA GLN A 39 10.13 5.00 -17.58
C GLN A 39 9.42 4.65 -18.88
N GLU A 40 9.28 3.35 -19.20
CA GLU A 40 8.50 2.91 -20.36
C GLU A 40 7.03 3.35 -20.26
N ILE A 41 6.39 3.18 -19.11
CA ILE A 41 4.98 3.55 -18.89
C ILE A 41 4.77 5.06 -19.03
N LEU A 42 5.68 5.85 -18.45
CA LEU A 42 5.59 7.31 -18.47
C LEU A 42 6.08 7.93 -19.78
N GLY A 43 6.89 7.22 -20.57
CA GLY A 43 7.60 7.77 -21.73
C GLY A 43 8.64 8.83 -21.39
N ARG A 44 9.01 8.95 -20.11
CA ARG A 44 9.97 9.92 -19.57
C ARG A 44 10.50 9.48 -18.21
N MET A 45 11.49 10.19 -17.69
CA MET A 45 11.90 10.05 -16.29
C MET A 45 10.77 10.42 -15.34
N PRO A 46 10.53 9.63 -14.27
CA PRO A 46 9.57 9.98 -13.23
C PRO A 46 10.07 11.20 -12.43
N SER A 47 9.15 12.01 -11.91
CA SER A 47 9.45 12.93 -10.82
C SER A 47 9.66 12.17 -9.51
N PHE A 48 10.22 12.83 -8.49
CA PHE A 48 10.41 12.22 -7.18
C PHE A 48 9.08 11.75 -6.54
N THR A 49 8.04 12.57 -6.69
CA THR A 49 6.69 12.21 -6.22
C THR A 49 6.14 10.98 -6.95
N GLU A 50 6.28 10.91 -8.28
CA GLU A 50 5.86 9.75 -9.06
C GLU A 50 6.62 8.49 -8.67
N LEU A 51 7.94 8.58 -8.45
CA LEU A 51 8.74 7.47 -7.96
C LEU A 51 8.20 6.94 -6.62
N GLY A 52 7.87 7.84 -5.69
CA GLY A 52 7.27 7.48 -4.40
C GLY A 52 5.92 6.78 -4.54
N ILE A 53 5.08 7.23 -5.48
CA ILE A 53 3.78 6.59 -5.77
C ILE A 53 4.00 5.17 -6.31
N PHE A 54 4.89 5.00 -7.30
CA PHE A 54 5.18 3.67 -7.84
C PHE A 54 5.80 2.75 -6.77
N SER A 55 6.73 3.26 -5.95
CA SER A 55 7.30 2.53 -4.82
C SER A 55 6.23 2.01 -3.87
N ALA A 56 5.30 2.85 -3.47
CA ALA A 56 4.20 2.46 -2.58
C ALA A 56 3.27 1.44 -3.24
N MET A 57 2.79 1.72 -4.46
CA MET A 57 1.81 0.89 -5.16
C MET A 57 2.38 -0.46 -5.61
N TRP A 58 3.68 -0.52 -5.94
CA TRP A 58 4.35 -1.75 -6.36
C TRP A 58 5.08 -2.46 -5.21
N SER A 59 4.93 -1.97 -3.99
CA SER A 59 5.40 -2.69 -2.80
C SER A 59 4.68 -4.03 -2.64
N GLU A 60 5.30 -4.99 -1.95
CA GLU A 60 4.64 -6.26 -1.62
C GLU A 60 3.34 -6.05 -0.84
N HIS A 61 3.30 -5.03 0.01
CA HIS A 61 2.14 -4.68 0.83
C HIS A 61 0.90 -4.32 -0.02
N CYS A 62 1.07 -3.52 -1.07
CA CYS A 62 -0.05 -3.09 -1.92
C CYS A 62 -0.32 -4.04 -3.09
N SER A 63 0.74 -4.57 -3.73
CA SER A 63 0.62 -5.33 -4.97
C SER A 63 0.56 -6.84 -4.78
N TYR A 64 1.00 -7.34 -3.63
CA TYR A 64 1.18 -8.78 -3.37
C TYR A 64 2.04 -9.46 -4.47
N LYS A 65 3.00 -8.73 -5.05
CA LYS A 65 3.75 -9.16 -6.25
C LYS A 65 4.46 -10.49 -6.09
N SER A 66 4.94 -10.80 -4.88
CA SER A 66 5.60 -12.07 -4.59
C SER A 66 4.66 -13.12 -3.99
N SER A 67 3.72 -12.71 -3.13
CA SER A 67 2.83 -13.63 -2.40
C SER A 67 1.60 -14.06 -3.19
N LYS A 68 1.19 -13.28 -4.20
CA LYS A 68 -0.03 -13.54 -4.99
C LYS A 68 -0.09 -14.94 -5.61
N ILE A 69 1.04 -15.48 -6.05
CA ILE A 69 1.13 -16.84 -6.60
C ILE A 69 0.82 -17.92 -5.56
N HIS A 70 1.12 -17.67 -4.30
CA HIS A 70 0.83 -18.55 -3.18
C HIS A 70 -0.61 -18.39 -2.71
N LEU A 71 -1.08 -17.14 -2.59
CA LEU A 71 -2.46 -16.83 -2.19
C LEU A 71 -3.49 -17.46 -3.13
N LYS A 72 -3.21 -17.46 -4.44
CA LYS A 72 -4.08 -18.12 -5.45
C LYS A 72 -4.23 -19.63 -5.28
N LYS A 73 -3.37 -20.28 -4.50
CA LYS A 73 -3.46 -21.73 -4.22
C LYS A 73 -4.40 -22.05 -3.05
N LEU A 74 -4.79 -21.05 -2.27
CA LEU A 74 -5.72 -21.25 -1.16
C LEU A 74 -7.14 -21.47 -1.70
N PRO A 75 -7.92 -22.37 -1.10
CA PRO A 75 -9.32 -22.55 -1.46
C PRO A 75 -10.09 -21.28 -1.05
N THR A 76 -10.73 -20.67 -2.03
CA THR A 76 -11.47 -19.40 -1.83
C THR A 76 -12.93 -19.51 -2.23
N THR A 77 -13.33 -20.68 -2.69
CA THR A 77 -14.69 -20.99 -3.13
C THR A 77 -15.18 -22.29 -2.51
N GLY A 78 -16.46 -22.45 -2.33
CA GLY A 78 -17.11 -23.64 -1.78
C GLY A 78 -18.53 -23.31 -1.37
N ASP A 79 -19.36 -24.33 -1.12
CA ASP A 79 -20.77 -24.17 -0.78
C ASP A 79 -21.01 -23.38 0.51
N GLN A 80 -20.02 -23.37 1.41
CA GLN A 80 -20.08 -22.62 2.66
C GLN A 80 -19.55 -21.19 2.56
N VAL A 81 -18.96 -20.79 1.43
CA VAL A 81 -18.40 -19.44 1.28
C VAL A 81 -19.52 -18.47 0.91
N VAL A 82 -19.84 -17.57 1.85
CA VAL A 82 -20.83 -16.51 1.67
C VAL A 82 -20.18 -15.24 1.11
N ILE A 83 -19.03 -14.84 1.69
CA ILE A 83 -18.21 -13.70 1.24
C ILE A 83 -16.79 -14.21 1.06
N GLY A 84 -16.34 -14.22 -0.19
CA GLY A 84 -14.97 -14.61 -0.55
C GLY A 84 -14.03 -13.42 -0.67
N PRO A 85 -12.79 -13.63 -1.18
CA PRO A 85 -11.80 -12.58 -1.37
C PRO A 85 -12.29 -11.44 -2.27
N GLY A 86 -11.90 -10.21 -1.92
CA GLY A 86 -12.28 -8.98 -2.62
C GLY A 86 -13.04 -8.01 -1.74
N GLU A 87 -13.52 -8.49 -0.59
CA GLU A 87 -14.21 -7.71 0.43
C GLU A 87 -13.35 -7.53 1.68
N ASN A 88 -13.74 -6.59 2.55
CA ASN A 88 -13.00 -6.30 3.78
C ASN A 88 -13.11 -7.40 4.85
N ALA A 89 -14.09 -8.27 4.74
CA ALA A 89 -14.28 -9.40 5.65
C ALA A 89 -14.61 -10.66 4.87
N GLY A 90 -14.29 -11.81 5.43
CA GLY A 90 -14.78 -13.10 4.98
C GLY A 90 -16.04 -13.50 5.74
N ALA A 91 -16.92 -14.28 5.10
CA ALA A 91 -18.06 -14.89 5.76
C ALA A 91 -18.27 -16.33 5.28
N VAL A 92 -18.52 -17.22 6.22
CA VAL A 92 -18.80 -18.64 5.94
C VAL A 92 -20.10 -19.05 6.60
N ASP A 93 -20.90 -19.83 5.88
CA ASP A 93 -22.13 -20.45 6.40
C ASP A 93 -21.75 -21.51 7.43
N ILE A 94 -22.36 -21.43 8.60
CA ILE A 94 -22.17 -22.38 9.70
C ILE A 94 -23.44 -23.19 9.99
N GLY A 95 -24.45 -23.11 9.15
CA GLY A 95 -25.75 -23.77 9.30
C GLY A 95 -26.79 -22.93 10.06
N ASP A 96 -28.00 -23.42 10.16
CA ASP A 96 -29.10 -22.80 10.90
C ASP A 96 -29.40 -21.33 10.52
N ASN A 97 -29.21 -20.96 9.24
CA ASN A 97 -29.34 -19.60 8.75
C ASN A 97 -28.37 -18.60 9.43
N GLN A 98 -27.21 -19.09 9.86
CA GLN A 98 -26.17 -18.30 10.51
C GLN A 98 -24.90 -18.30 9.68
N CYS A 99 -24.12 -17.23 9.77
CA CYS A 99 -22.78 -17.19 9.19
C CYS A 99 -21.76 -16.64 10.20
N ALA A 100 -20.55 -17.17 10.15
CA ALA A 100 -19.40 -16.62 10.85
C ALA A 100 -18.75 -15.56 9.96
N VAL A 101 -18.66 -14.32 10.44
CA VAL A 101 -17.96 -13.22 9.79
C VAL A 101 -16.63 -13.01 10.49
N PHE A 102 -15.55 -12.90 9.72
CA PHE A 102 -14.22 -12.75 10.27
C PHE A 102 -13.36 -11.79 9.45
N LYS A 103 -12.43 -11.14 10.15
CA LYS A 103 -11.39 -10.30 9.56
C LYS A 103 -10.08 -10.54 10.32
N MET A 104 -8.97 -10.52 9.60
CA MET A 104 -7.64 -10.61 10.18
C MET A 104 -6.76 -9.54 9.52
N GLU A 105 -6.13 -8.72 10.36
CA GLU A 105 -5.19 -7.69 9.93
C GLU A 105 -3.93 -7.72 10.78
N SER A 106 -2.83 -7.26 10.22
CA SER A 106 -1.55 -7.08 10.89
C SER A 106 -1.12 -5.63 10.79
N HIS A 107 -0.89 -4.99 11.94
CA HIS A 107 -0.43 -3.61 12.05
C HIS A 107 0.88 -3.57 12.84
N ASN A 108 2.01 -3.80 12.16
CA ASN A 108 3.29 -4.01 12.83
C ASN A 108 3.83 -2.75 13.51
N HIS A 109 4.18 -1.71 12.76
CA HIS A 109 4.83 -0.51 13.29
C HIS A 109 3.91 0.36 14.13
N PRO A 110 2.69 0.74 13.69
CA PRO A 110 1.79 1.51 14.52
C PRO A 110 1.45 0.82 15.83
N SER A 111 1.19 -0.48 15.79
CA SER A 111 0.83 -1.26 16.99
C SER A 111 1.99 -1.51 17.94
N PHE A 112 3.23 -1.47 17.46
CA PHE A 112 4.42 -1.55 18.31
C PHE A 112 4.60 -0.28 19.15
N ILE A 113 4.31 0.89 18.58
CA ILE A 113 4.48 2.20 19.22
C ILE A 113 3.22 2.55 20.03
N GLU A 114 2.04 2.42 19.44
CA GLU A 114 0.74 2.77 19.99
C GLU A 114 -0.27 1.62 19.77
N PRO A 115 -0.22 0.56 20.58
CA PRO A 115 -1.02 -0.65 20.35
C PRO A 115 -2.52 -0.41 20.35
N TYR A 116 -3.03 0.51 21.18
CA TYR A 116 -4.45 0.86 21.21
C TYR A 116 -4.90 1.51 19.90
N GLN A 117 -4.15 2.48 19.41
CA GLN A 117 -4.48 3.18 18.17
C GLN A 117 -4.31 2.26 16.94
N GLY A 118 -3.30 1.40 16.96
CA GLY A 118 -3.11 0.38 15.92
C GLY A 118 -4.28 -0.59 15.84
N ALA A 119 -4.76 -1.08 16.98
CA ALA A 119 -5.93 -1.95 17.05
C ALA A 119 -7.20 -1.24 16.60
N ALA A 120 -7.42 0.02 17.01
CA ALA A 120 -8.56 0.82 16.59
C ALA A 120 -8.61 1.02 15.07
N THR A 121 -7.47 1.24 14.43
CA THR A 121 -7.35 1.36 12.97
C THR A 121 -7.74 0.05 12.25
N GLY A 122 -7.37 -1.11 12.82
CA GLY A 122 -7.72 -2.41 12.25
C GLY A 122 -9.20 -2.77 12.39
N VAL A 123 -9.83 -2.35 13.46
CA VAL A 123 -11.26 -2.66 13.76
C VAL A 123 -12.19 -1.65 13.10
N GLY A 124 -11.80 -0.38 13.03
CA GLY A 124 -12.58 0.72 12.47
C GLY A 124 -12.62 0.71 10.97
#